data_30fa007f3b73448208d91c410798921e
#
_entry.id   30fa007f3b73448208d91c410798921e
#
_cell.length_a   1.000
_cell.length_b   1.000
_cell.length_c   1.000
_cell.angle_alpha   90.00
_cell.angle_beta   90.00
_cell.angle_gamma   90.00
#
_symmetry.space_group_name_H-M   'P 1'
#
loop_
_entity.id
_entity.type
_entity.pdbx_description
1 polymer ?
#
loop_
_entity_poly.entity_id
_entity_poly.type
_entity_poly.pdbx_seq_one_letter_code
_entity_poly.pdbx_strand_id
1 'polypeptide(L)'
;MSSTTGGEAAQQSGAAARMGLSTGMVVQELGWDNDTDDAVRVAIEDAIDADMVDGDYGNVVDAVVLWWRDDDGDLVDALVDALTDLVGGGAIWLLTPKVGRPGAVDPADIAEAAPIAGLSQTTTAAVSKDWAATRLVAPKSTS
;
A
#
# COMPACT_ATOMS: atom_id res chain seq x y z
N MET A 1 9.84 -17.58 25.10
CA MET A 1 9.57 -17.09 24.94
C MET A 1 9.42 -16.06 24.59
N SER A 2 9.57 -15.64 24.16
CA SER A 2 9.69 -14.69 23.81
C SER A 2 8.79 -13.92 23.50
N SER A 3 8.10 -14.01 23.37
CA SER A 3 7.09 -13.37 23.12
C SER A 3 6.87 -12.17 23.67
N THR A 4 7.54 -11.79 24.39
CA THR A 4 7.32 -10.65 24.99
C THR A 4 7.75 -9.55 24.27
N THR A 5 8.31 -9.68 23.20
CA THR A 5 8.76 -8.63 22.58
C THR A 5 7.76 -7.76 22.28
N GLY A 6 7.56 -6.83 22.63
CA GLY A 6 6.84 -5.74 22.42
C GLY A 6 5.62 -5.76 21.64
N GLY A 7 4.56 -5.20 22.12
CA GLY A 7 3.33 -5.15 21.44
C GLY A 7 3.38 -4.37 20.14
N GLU A 8 4.29 -3.42 20.03
CA GLU A 8 4.39 -2.65 18.80
C GLU A 8 4.82 -3.49 17.63
N ALA A 9 5.81 -4.32 17.80
CA ALA A 9 6.28 -5.17 16.73
C ALA A 9 5.19 -6.15 16.30
N ALA A 10 4.46 -6.69 17.27
CA ALA A 10 3.38 -7.60 16.96
C ALA A 10 2.25 -6.92 16.21
N GLN A 11 1.92 -5.67 16.56
CA GLN A 11 0.88 -4.95 15.89
C GLN A 11 1.25 -4.63 14.46
N GLN A 12 2.49 -4.24 14.22
CA GLN A 12 2.96 -3.91 12.89
C GLN A 12 3.02 -5.14 12.01
N SER A 13 3.49 -6.24 12.57
CA SER A 13 3.50 -7.50 11.84
C SER A 13 2.07 -7.93 11.51
N GLY A 14 1.13 -7.71 12.43
CA GLY A 14 -0.26 -8.01 12.17
C GLY A 14 -0.84 -7.16 11.06
N ALA A 15 -0.46 -5.88 11.00
CA ALA A 15 -0.93 -5.00 9.93
C ALA A 15 -0.44 -5.48 8.57
N ALA A 16 0.84 -5.83 8.46
CA ALA A 16 1.39 -6.33 7.20
C ALA A 16 0.74 -7.66 6.81
N ALA A 17 0.48 -8.52 7.77
CA ALA A 17 -0.20 -9.78 7.52
C ALA A 17 -1.62 -9.53 6.98
N ARG A 18 -2.32 -8.54 7.54
CA ARG A 18 -3.66 -8.18 7.05
C ARG A 18 -3.62 -7.64 5.62
N MET A 19 -2.49 -7.11 5.20
CA MET A 19 -2.30 -6.66 3.84
C MET A 19 -2.02 -7.81 2.87
N GLY A 20 -1.92 -9.03 3.38
CA GLY A 20 -1.69 -10.19 2.53
C GLY A 20 -0.28 -10.29 2.00
N LEU A 21 0.66 -9.62 2.65
CA LEU A 21 2.06 -9.65 2.21
C LEU A 21 2.79 -10.82 2.86
N SER A 22 3.62 -11.50 2.10
CA SER A 22 4.34 -12.68 2.59
C SER A 22 5.71 -12.78 1.96
N THR A 23 6.52 -13.65 2.57
CA THR A 23 7.90 -13.88 2.11
C THR A 23 7.93 -14.29 0.65
N GLY A 24 8.85 -13.71 -0.07
CA GLY A 24 9.01 -14.00 -1.50
C GLY A 24 8.28 -13.03 -2.42
N MET A 25 7.37 -12.22 -1.90
CA MET A 25 6.70 -11.22 -2.73
C MET A 25 7.65 -10.06 -3.02
N VAL A 26 7.52 -9.49 -4.21
CA VAL A 26 8.22 -8.26 -4.57
C VAL A 26 7.20 -7.12 -4.42
N VAL A 27 7.50 -6.17 -3.55
CA VAL A 27 6.62 -5.04 -3.28
C VAL A 27 7.32 -3.76 -3.70
N GLN A 28 6.63 -2.97 -4.51
CA GLN A 28 7.15 -1.68 -4.97
C GLN A 28 6.58 -0.57 -4.11
N GLU A 29 7.43 0.34 -3.69
CA GLU A 29 7.00 1.50 -2.91
C GLU A 29 7.03 2.74 -3.77
N LEU A 30 5.92 3.47 -3.82
CA LEU A 30 5.79 4.73 -4.55
C LEU A 30 5.29 5.81 -3.58
N GLY A 31 5.66 7.04 -3.84
CA GLY A 31 5.14 8.17 -3.05
C GLY A 31 5.80 8.39 -1.71
N TRP A 32 6.94 7.76 -1.47
CA TRP A 32 7.65 7.96 -0.20
C TRP A 32 7.99 9.43 0.01
N ASP A 33 7.83 9.90 1.24
CA ASP A 33 8.26 11.23 1.63
C ASP A 33 8.55 11.20 3.14
N ASN A 34 8.95 12.33 3.68
CA ASN A 34 9.35 12.42 5.08
C ASN A 34 8.23 12.12 6.06
N ASP A 35 6.98 12.22 5.62
CA ASP A 35 5.83 11.97 6.47
C ASP A 35 5.37 10.52 6.51
N THR A 36 6.03 9.64 5.77
CA THR A 36 5.65 8.22 5.77
C THR A 36 6.03 7.57 7.10
N ASP A 37 5.40 6.46 7.40
CA ASP A 37 5.58 5.79 8.69
C ASP A 37 6.62 4.68 8.53
N ASP A 38 7.80 4.89 9.11
CA ASP A 38 8.89 3.91 9.00
C ASP A 38 8.52 2.58 9.64
N ALA A 39 7.73 2.59 10.69
CA ALA A 39 7.33 1.34 11.34
C ALA A 39 6.48 0.48 10.41
N VAL A 40 5.61 1.11 9.61
CA VAL A 40 4.83 0.40 8.61
C VAL A 40 5.76 -0.17 7.52
N ARG A 41 6.73 0.63 7.09
CA ARG A 41 7.69 0.18 6.08
C ARG A 41 8.51 -1.01 6.57
N VAL A 42 8.98 -0.96 7.80
CA VAL A 42 9.73 -2.06 8.41
C VAL A 42 8.86 -3.31 8.49
N ALA A 43 7.60 -3.16 8.91
CA ALA A 43 6.70 -4.30 9.01
C ALA A 43 6.48 -4.96 7.64
N ILE A 44 6.35 -4.17 6.58
CA ILE A 44 6.19 -4.70 5.24
C ILE A 44 7.44 -5.45 4.82
N GLU A 45 8.61 -4.85 5.01
CA GLU A 45 9.87 -5.48 4.60
C GLU A 45 10.15 -6.75 5.40
N ASP A 46 9.79 -6.76 6.68
CA ASP A 46 9.89 -7.98 7.47
C ASP A 46 8.95 -9.07 6.96
N ALA A 47 7.74 -8.69 6.57
CA ALA A 47 6.76 -9.67 6.09
C ALA A 47 7.18 -10.32 4.77
N ILE A 48 7.83 -9.57 3.90
CA ILE A 48 8.28 -10.10 2.61
C ILE A 48 9.73 -10.63 2.67
N ASP A 49 10.42 -10.39 3.76
CA ASP A 49 11.82 -10.80 3.98
C ASP A 49 12.75 -10.20 2.92
N ALA A 50 12.53 -8.94 2.57
CA ALA A 50 13.32 -8.23 1.57
C ALA A 50 13.00 -6.75 1.66
N ASP A 51 13.82 -5.94 1.01
CA ASP A 51 13.53 -4.52 0.89
C ASP A 51 12.46 -4.30 -0.18
N MET A 52 11.64 -3.29 0.00
CA MET A 52 10.75 -2.86 -1.07
C MET A 52 11.58 -2.27 -2.20
N VAL A 53 11.13 -2.45 -3.45
CA VAL A 53 11.80 -1.86 -4.60
C VAL A 53 11.16 -0.50 -4.91
N ASP A 54 11.85 0.34 -5.65
CA ASP A 54 11.35 1.66 -5.98
C ASP A 54 10.72 1.71 -7.38
N GLY A 55 10.34 2.91 -7.80
CA GLY A 55 9.68 3.09 -9.09
C GLY A 55 10.54 2.78 -10.30
N ASP A 56 11.86 2.71 -10.11
CA ASP A 56 12.78 2.44 -11.21
C ASP A 56 13.13 0.96 -11.35
N TYR A 57 12.47 0.10 -10.59
CA TYR A 57 12.79 -1.33 -10.56
C TYR A 57 12.73 -1.99 -11.95
N GLY A 58 11.72 -1.63 -12.75
CA GLY A 58 11.67 -2.07 -14.15
C GLY A 58 11.32 -3.54 -14.36
N ASN A 59 10.77 -4.19 -13.36
CA ASN A 59 10.36 -5.59 -13.46
C ASN A 59 9.00 -5.77 -12.82
N VAL A 60 8.41 -6.94 -13.00
CA VAL A 60 7.08 -7.24 -12.45
C VAL A 60 7.14 -7.28 -10.93
N VAL A 61 6.14 -6.67 -10.28
CA VAL A 61 5.99 -6.70 -8.83
C VAL A 61 4.66 -7.34 -8.46
N ASP A 62 4.62 -7.92 -7.26
CA ASP A 62 3.43 -8.62 -6.79
C ASP A 62 2.43 -7.69 -6.12
N ALA A 63 2.91 -6.58 -5.57
CA ALA A 63 2.07 -5.59 -4.92
C ALA A 63 2.75 -4.22 -4.97
N VAL A 64 1.96 -3.17 -4.87
CA VAL A 64 2.47 -1.81 -4.81
C VAL A 64 1.96 -1.17 -3.53
N VAL A 65 2.83 -0.48 -2.82
CA VAL A 65 2.47 0.37 -1.69
C VAL A 65 2.60 1.80 -2.19
N LEU A 66 1.49 2.52 -2.24
CA LEU A 66 1.46 3.90 -2.73
C LEU A 66 1.07 4.82 -1.58
N TRP A 67 1.98 5.66 -1.15
CA TRP A 67 1.71 6.69 -0.14
C TRP A 67 1.09 7.88 -0.87
N TRP A 68 -0.11 8.30 -0.46
CA TRP A 68 -0.84 9.35 -1.19
C TRP A 68 -1.47 10.34 -0.22
N ARG A 69 -1.36 11.62 -0.54
CA ARG A 69 -1.95 12.71 0.23
C ARG A 69 -2.87 13.49 -0.70
N ASP A 70 -3.81 14.19 -0.11
CA ASP A 70 -4.82 14.93 -0.85
C ASP A 70 -4.22 15.91 -1.86
N ASP A 71 -3.05 16.47 -1.56
CA ASP A 71 -2.43 17.46 -2.43
C ASP A 71 -1.33 16.89 -3.34
N ASP A 72 -1.27 15.60 -3.50
CA ASP A 72 -0.23 14.97 -4.33
C ASP A 72 -0.57 14.97 -5.83
N GLY A 73 -1.72 15.47 -6.20
CA GLY A 73 -2.08 15.58 -7.62
C GLY A 73 -3.29 14.75 -7.97
N ASP A 74 -3.28 14.15 -9.15
CA ASP A 74 -4.43 13.38 -9.64
C ASP A 74 -4.29 11.92 -9.23
N LEU A 75 -5.23 11.45 -8.43
CA LEU A 75 -5.19 10.08 -7.92
C LEU A 75 -5.36 9.04 -9.03
N VAL A 76 -6.20 9.30 -10.02
CA VAL A 76 -6.38 8.37 -11.13
C VAL A 76 -5.05 8.17 -11.86
N ASP A 77 -4.35 9.26 -12.16
CA ASP A 77 -3.06 9.16 -12.84
C ASP A 77 -2.04 8.40 -12.00
N ALA A 78 -2.03 8.63 -10.68
CA ALA A 78 -1.11 7.93 -9.80
C ALA A 78 -1.42 6.42 -9.75
N LEU A 79 -2.70 6.05 -9.74
CA LEU A 79 -3.10 4.64 -9.73
C LEU A 79 -2.73 3.97 -11.06
N VAL A 80 -2.92 4.67 -12.18
CA VAL A 80 -2.53 4.12 -13.49
C VAL A 80 -1.02 3.92 -13.54
N ASP A 81 -0.25 4.87 -13.03
CA ASP A 81 1.21 4.72 -12.97
C ASP A 81 1.60 3.54 -12.09
N ALA A 82 0.91 3.35 -10.98
CA ALA A 82 1.20 2.25 -10.07
C ALA A 82 0.90 0.88 -10.68
N LEU A 83 0.06 0.83 -11.70
CA LEU A 83 -0.25 -0.42 -12.38
C LEU A 83 0.86 -0.86 -13.34
N THR A 84 1.79 0.03 -13.66
CA THR A 84 2.76 -0.22 -14.73
C THR A 84 3.49 -1.54 -14.59
N ASP A 85 4.00 -1.85 -13.40
CA ASP A 85 4.76 -3.07 -13.18
C ASP A 85 3.99 -4.12 -12.36
N LEU A 86 2.74 -3.85 -12.03
CA LEU A 86 1.98 -4.74 -11.16
C LEU A 86 1.48 -5.95 -11.93
N VAL A 87 1.69 -7.14 -11.34
CA VAL A 87 1.20 -8.39 -11.93
C VAL A 87 -0.34 -8.37 -12.00
N GLY A 88 -0.90 -9.02 -13.01
CA GLY A 88 -2.36 -9.15 -13.10
C GLY A 88 -2.90 -9.85 -11.87
N GLY A 89 -3.96 -9.31 -11.31
CA GLY A 89 -4.53 -9.82 -10.06
C GLY A 89 -3.82 -9.35 -8.81
N GLY A 90 -2.74 -8.56 -8.97
CA GLY A 90 -2.02 -8.01 -7.83
C GLY A 90 -2.78 -6.86 -7.19
N ALA A 91 -2.28 -6.36 -6.08
CA ALA A 91 -2.95 -5.31 -5.33
C ALA A 91 -2.09 -4.07 -5.18
N ILE A 92 -2.74 -2.91 -5.22
CA ILE A 92 -2.16 -1.66 -4.80
C ILE A 92 -2.69 -1.38 -3.40
N TRP A 93 -1.80 -1.18 -2.45
CA TRP A 93 -2.18 -0.73 -1.12
C TRP A 93 -1.99 0.77 -1.09
N LEU A 94 -3.11 1.49 -1.17
CA LEU A 94 -3.11 2.94 -1.14
C LEU A 94 -3.10 3.39 0.31
N LEU A 95 -2.02 4.00 0.73
CA LEU A 95 -1.85 4.47 2.09
C LEU A 95 -2.13 5.97 2.14
N THR A 96 -3.12 6.36 2.91
CA THR A 96 -3.53 7.76 3.02
C THR A 96 -3.57 8.19 4.47
N PRO A 97 -3.30 9.47 4.76
CA PRO A 97 -3.45 9.95 6.14
C PRO A 97 -4.89 9.78 6.61
N LYS A 98 -5.05 9.42 7.86
CA LYS A 98 -6.39 9.24 8.43
C LYS A 98 -7.16 10.55 8.49
N VAL A 99 -8.47 10.45 8.51
CA VAL A 99 -9.37 11.59 8.63
C VAL A 99 -8.97 12.44 9.84
N GLY A 100 -8.93 13.74 9.63
CA GLY A 100 -8.52 14.68 10.67
C GLY A 100 -7.05 15.02 10.64
N ARG A 101 -6.26 14.34 9.83
CA ARG A 101 -4.85 14.64 9.69
C ARG A 101 -4.61 15.43 8.41
N PRO A 102 -3.53 16.24 8.36
CA PRO A 102 -3.19 16.95 7.12
C PRO A 102 -2.99 15.96 5.99
N GLY A 103 -3.52 16.26 4.84
CA GLY A 103 -3.39 15.42 3.67
C GLY A 103 -4.38 14.27 3.59
N ALA A 104 -5.33 14.19 4.53
CA ALA A 104 -6.33 13.13 4.51
C ALA A 104 -7.13 13.17 3.20
N VAL A 105 -7.40 11.99 2.65
CA VAL A 105 -8.10 11.86 1.38
C VAL A 105 -9.52 11.38 1.67
N ASP A 106 -10.50 12.02 1.03
CA ASP A 106 -11.89 11.64 1.21
C ASP A 106 -12.07 10.21 0.66
N PRO A 107 -12.63 9.29 1.45
CA PRO A 107 -12.89 7.94 0.96
C PRO A 107 -13.73 7.90 -0.32
N ALA A 108 -14.60 8.87 -0.53
CA ALA A 108 -15.39 8.94 -1.76
C ALA A 108 -14.52 9.17 -2.98
N ASP A 109 -13.43 9.93 -2.83
CA ASP A 109 -12.51 10.18 -3.93
C ASP A 109 -11.78 8.90 -4.33
N ILE A 110 -11.43 8.06 -3.35
CA ILE A 110 -10.80 6.78 -3.63
C ILE A 110 -11.78 5.85 -4.33
N ALA A 111 -13.02 5.78 -3.84
CA ALA A 111 -14.05 4.93 -4.42
C ALA A 111 -14.36 5.33 -5.86
N GLU A 112 -14.24 6.62 -6.17
CA GLU A 112 -14.49 7.11 -7.53
C GLU A 112 -13.29 6.84 -8.43
N ALA A 113 -12.08 7.06 -7.93
CA ALA A 113 -10.87 6.93 -8.76
C ALA A 113 -10.55 5.49 -9.10
N ALA A 114 -10.79 4.55 -8.20
CA ALA A 114 -10.41 3.16 -8.40
C ALA A 114 -10.98 2.54 -9.68
N PRO A 115 -12.30 2.58 -9.92
CA PRO A 115 -12.83 1.98 -11.15
C PRO A 115 -12.38 2.73 -12.41
N ILE A 116 -12.15 4.03 -12.32
CA ILE A 116 -11.66 4.79 -13.48
C ILE A 116 -10.28 4.28 -13.88
N ALA A 117 -9.44 3.93 -12.90
CA ALA A 117 -8.12 3.37 -13.17
C ALA A 117 -8.17 1.87 -13.49
N GLY A 118 -9.35 1.26 -13.45
CA GLY A 118 -9.49 -0.17 -13.74
C GLY A 118 -9.28 -1.06 -12.54
N LEU A 119 -9.39 -0.51 -11.34
CA LEU A 119 -9.15 -1.25 -10.11
C LEU A 119 -10.46 -1.53 -9.37
N SER A 120 -10.46 -2.58 -8.56
CA SER A 120 -11.59 -2.90 -7.68
C SER A 120 -11.17 -2.67 -6.23
N GLN A 121 -11.90 -1.84 -5.53
CA GLN A 121 -11.64 -1.61 -4.11
C GLN A 121 -12.22 -2.76 -3.30
N THR A 122 -11.43 -3.33 -2.41
CA THR A 122 -11.89 -4.47 -1.61
C THR A 122 -12.00 -4.14 -0.13
N THR A 123 -10.91 -3.84 0.55
CA THR A 123 -10.92 -3.65 2.00
C THR A 123 -10.16 -2.41 2.38
N THR A 124 -10.43 -1.92 3.58
CA THR A 124 -9.71 -0.81 4.18
C THR A 124 -9.25 -1.26 5.56
N ALA A 125 -8.04 -0.90 5.94
CA ALA A 125 -7.51 -1.26 7.24
C ALA A 125 -6.67 -0.11 7.79
N ALA A 126 -6.66 0.04 9.10
CA ALA A 126 -5.74 0.95 9.74
C ALA A 126 -4.39 0.24 9.82
N VAL A 127 -3.34 0.85 9.31
CA VAL A 127 -2.01 0.25 9.36
C VAL A 127 -1.13 0.92 10.40
N SER A 128 -1.49 2.12 10.83
CA SER A 128 -0.79 2.80 11.91
C SER A 128 -1.72 3.81 12.54
N LYS A 129 -1.19 4.56 13.50
CA LYS A 129 -1.93 5.60 14.16
C LYS A 129 -2.38 6.67 13.19
N ASP A 130 -1.57 7.00 12.20
CA ASP A 130 -1.81 8.13 11.32
C ASP A 130 -2.18 7.76 9.88
N TRP A 131 -2.03 6.52 9.50
CA TRP A 131 -2.22 6.08 8.11
C TRP A 131 -3.24 4.96 8.00
N ALA A 132 -4.08 5.03 6.99
CA ALA A 132 -5.03 3.98 6.64
C ALA A 132 -4.65 3.41 5.28
N ALA A 133 -4.95 2.15 5.07
CA ALA A 133 -4.66 1.46 3.81
C ALA A 133 -5.95 1.03 3.14
N THR A 134 -6.05 1.27 1.84
CA THR A 134 -7.17 0.79 1.04
C THR A 134 -6.61 -0.17 -0.01
N ARG A 135 -7.17 -1.37 -0.07
CA ARG A 135 -6.71 -2.39 -1.01
C ARG A 135 -7.45 -2.24 -2.34
N LEU A 136 -6.69 -2.06 -3.39
CA LEU A 136 -7.23 -1.91 -4.75
C LEU A 136 -6.63 -3.03 -5.59
N VAL A 137 -7.49 -3.85 -6.19
CA VAL A 137 -7.04 -5.05 -6.90
C VAL A 137 -7.08 -4.82 -8.39
N ALA A 138 -5.99 -5.13 -9.06
CA ALA A 138 -5.90 -5.05 -10.51
C ALA A 138 -6.64 -6.24 -11.14
N PRO A 139 -7.21 -6.05 -12.32
CA PRO A 139 -7.87 -7.17 -12.99
C PRO A 139 -6.83 -8.22 -13.37
N LYS A 140 -7.25 -9.47 -13.38
CA LYS A 140 -6.38 -10.53 -13.84
C LYS A 140 -6.23 -10.41 -15.34
N SER A 141 -5.03 -10.77 -15.77
CA SER A 141 -4.79 -10.80 -17.19
C SER A 141 -5.61 -11.91 -17.78
N THR A 142 -6.44 -11.56 -18.77
CA THR A 142 -7.19 -12.60 -19.36
C THR A 142 -6.63 -12.85 -20.66
N SER A 143 -5.90 -13.57 -20.92
CA SER A 143 -5.42 -13.72 -22.26
C SER A 143 -5.97 -14.76 -23.03
#